data_a89927141e8f3e4dd7d0058ddadafc99
#
_entry.id   a89927141e8f3e4dd7d0058ddadafc99
#
_cell.length_a   1.000
_cell.length_b   1.000
_cell.length_c   1.000
_cell.angle_alpha   90.00
_cell.angle_beta   90.00
_cell.angle_gamma   90.00
#
_symmetry.space_group_name_H-M   'P 1'
#
loop_
_entity.id
_entity.type
_entity.pdbx_description
1 polymer ?
#
loop_
_entity_poly.entity_id
_entity_poly.type
_entity_poly.pdbx_seq_one_letter_code
_entity_poly.pdbx_strand_id
1 'polypeptide(L)'
;MKTQVCIIGGGPSGLMLSQLLHLKGIDTIVLERQSREYVLGRIRAGVLEHGFAALMREAQCGDRMDKEGEIHDGFIIAHDGQMDRVDLHKYSGGSSVVVYGQTELTRDLYEARDRMKGIVIHNAEDVQPHDLKSANPYVTY
;
A
#
# COMPACT_ATOMS: atom_id res chain seq x y z
N MET A 1 -6.63 21.65 10.22
CA MET A 1 -5.61 20.77 10.86
C MET A 1 -4.22 21.14 10.34
N LYS A 2 -3.15 20.80 11.07
CA LYS A 2 -1.77 21.07 10.63
C LYS A 2 -1.00 19.74 10.64
N THR A 3 -0.20 19.47 9.61
CA THR A 3 0.63 18.28 9.49
C THR A 3 1.90 18.62 8.69
N GLN A 4 2.92 17.76 8.77
CA GLN A 4 4.13 17.93 7.96
C GLN A 4 3.91 17.42 6.52
N VAL A 5 3.12 16.37 6.34
CA VAL A 5 2.82 15.79 5.02
C VAL A 5 1.33 15.47 4.90
N CYS A 6 0.71 15.96 3.83
CA CYS A 6 -0.65 15.60 3.43
C CYS A 6 -0.57 14.62 2.26
N ILE A 7 -1.15 13.44 2.40
CA ILE A 7 -1.17 12.38 1.39
C ILE A 7 -2.58 12.31 0.79
N ILE A 8 -2.68 12.47 -0.52
CA ILE A 8 -3.97 12.39 -1.24
C ILE A 8 -4.09 11.00 -1.85
N GLY A 9 -4.97 10.19 -1.28
CA GLY A 9 -5.25 8.80 -1.64
C GLY A 9 -4.94 7.83 -0.51
N GLY A 10 -5.97 7.14 -0.01
CA GLY A 10 -5.92 6.13 1.07
C GLY A 10 -5.83 4.69 0.57
N GLY A 11 -5.33 4.49 -0.65
CA GLY A 11 -4.99 3.15 -1.16
C GLY A 11 -3.68 2.63 -0.58
N PRO A 12 -3.25 1.40 -0.97
CA PRO A 12 -2.04 0.75 -0.43
C PRO A 12 -0.79 1.65 -0.45
N SER A 13 -0.56 2.37 -1.55
CA SER A 13 0.62 3.24 -1.69
C SER A 13 0.61 4.41 -0.71
N GLY A 14 -0.53 5.10 -0.56
CA GLY A 14 -0.64 6.24 0.36
C GLY A 14 -0.59 5.81 1.82
N LEU A 15 -1.23 4.70 2.16
CA LEU A 15 -1.17 4.12 3.50
C LEU A 15 0.24 3.65 3.85
N MET A 16 0.93 2.97 2.92
CA MET A 16 2.32 2.55 3.09
C MET A 16 3.24 3.76 3.31
N LEU A 17 3.15 4.78 2.46
CA LEU A 17 3.93 6.00 2.62
C LEU A 17 3.67 6.66 3.98
N SER A 18 2.41 6.79 4.38
CA SER A 18 2.02 7.34 5.67
C SER A 18 2.62 6.55 6.83
N GLN A 19 2.61 5.22 6.74
CA GLN A 19 3.15 4.34 7.76
C GLN A 19 4.67 4.48 7.89
N LEU A 20 5.40 4.47 6.78
CA LEU A 20 6.85 4.64 6.76
C LEU A 20 7.28 6.02 7.30
N LEU A 21 6.56 7.09 6.92
CA LEU A 21 6.81 8.43 7.44
C LEU A 21 6.57 8.52 8.95
N HIS A 22 5.48 7.90 9.44
CA HIS A 22 5.18 7.85 10.86
C HIS A 22 6.31 7.19 11.67
N LEU A 23 6.85 6.07 11.17
CA LEU A 23 8.00 5.39 11.82
C LEU A 23 9.28 6.25 11.84
N LYS A 24 9.36 7.27 11.00
CA LYS A 24 10.44 8.27 11.00
C LYS A 24 10.09 9.53 11.82
N GLY A 25 8.98 9.53 12.56
CA GLY A 25 8.55 10.68 13.36
C GLY A 25 7.99 11.84 12.54
N ILE A 26 7.53 11.60 11.31
CA ILE A 26 6.94 12.61 10.42
C ILE A 26 5.43 12.50 10.50
N ASP A 27 4.78 13.59 10.90
CA ASP A 27 3.31 13.66 10.99
C ASP A 27 2.65 13.65 9.62
N THR A 28 1.66 12.77 9.45
CA THR A 28 0.94 12.63 8.19
C THR A 28 -0.57 12.65 8.40
N ILE A 29 -1.28 13.26 7.44
CA ILE A 29 -2.74 13.11 7.26
C ILE A 29 -2.97 12.51 5.88
N VAL A 30 -3.76 11.44 5.84
CA VAL A 30 -4.20 10.80 4.59
C VAL A 30 -5.62 11.23 4.29
N LEU A 31 -5.86 11.74 3.08
CA LEU A 31 -7.20 12.08 2.57
C LEU A 31 -7.62 11.00 1.56
N GLU A 32 -8.75 10.35 1.81
CA GLU A 32 -9.34 9.34 0.92
C GLU A 32 -10.77 9.75 0.56
N ARG A 33 -11.07 9.76 -0.75
CA ARG A 33 -12.40 10.19 -1.23
C ARG A 33 -13.51 9.18 -0.97
N GLN A 34 -13.16 7.92 -0.72
CA GLN A 34 -14.12 6.85 -0.47
C GLN A 34 -14.20 6.49 1.01
N SER A 35 -15.25 5.77 1.39
CA SER A 35 -15.33 5.21 2.74
C SER A 35 -14.30 4.08 2.92
N ARG A 36 -13.95 3.79 4.16
CA ARG A 36 -13.04 2.68 4.51
C ARG A 36 -13.60 1.34 4.02
N GLU A 37 -14.89 1.12 4.17
CA GLU A 37 -15.58 -0.08 3.73
C GLU A 37 -15.47 -0.26 2.21
N TYR A 38 -15.66 0.83 1.45
CA TYR A 38 -15.49 0.79 0.01
C TYR A 38 -14.05 0.43 -0.39
N VAL A 39 -13.04 1.05 0.23
CA VAL A 39 -11.63 0.77 -0.07
C VAL A 39 -11.29 -0.68 0.22
N LEU A 40 -11.74 -1.22 1.36
CA LEU A 40 -11.52 -2.62 1.75
C LEU A 40 -12.36 -3.61 0.91
N GLY A 41 -13.55 -3.23 0.47
CA GLY A 41 -14.41 -4.06 -0.37
C GLY A 41 -13.97 -4.15 -1.83
N ARG A 42 -13.01 -3.33 -2.25
CA ARG A 42 -12.55 -3.27 -3.62
C ARG A 42 -11.54 -4.39 -3.91
N ILE A 43 -12.02 -5.47 -4.49
CA ILE A 43 -11.19 -6.63 -4.86
C ILE A 43 -10.20 -6.23 -5.98
N ARG A 44 -8.94 -6.55 -5.77
CA ARG A 44 -7.84 -6.42 -6.72
C ARG A 44 -6.89 -7.60 -6.63
N ALA A 45 -6.04 -7.76 -7.64
CA ALA A 45 -4.98 -8.76 -7.62
C ALA A 45 -4.09 -8.61 -6.38
N GLY A 46 -3.52 -9.71 -5.93
CA GLY A 46 -2.70 -9.78 -4.73
C GLY A 46 -1.35 -10.46 -5.00
N VAL A 47 -0.63 -10.01 -6.02
CA VAL A 47 0.76 -10.45 -6.27
C VAL A 47 1.68 -9.31 -5.90
N LEU A 48 2.50 -9.52 -4.88
CA LEU A 48 3.42 -8.55 -4.34
C LEU A 48 4.84 -8.85 -4.83
N GLU A 49 5.47 -7.86 -5.41
CA GLU A 49 6.89 -7.93 -5.74
C GLU A 49 7.73 -8.00 -4.46
N HIS A 50 8.91 -8.60 -4.57
CA HIS A 50 9.85 -8.75 -3.46
C HIS A 50 10.13 -7.43 -2.72
N GLY A 51 10.35 -6.34 -3.46
CA GLY A 51 10.60 -5.02 -2.89
C GLY A 51 9.43 -4.49 -2.06
N PHE A 52 8.19 -4.72 -2.51
CA PHE A 52 7.01 -4.29 -1.76
C PHE A 52 6.78 -5.15 -0.51
N ALA A 53 7.02 -6.47 -0.58
CA ALA A 53 6.97 -7.34 0.59
C ALA A 53 8.02 -6.93 1.65
N ALA A 54 9.22 -6.52 1.22
CA ALA A 54 10.23 -5.96 2.11
C ALA A 54 9.77 -4.66 2.78
N LEU A 55 9.11 -3.75 2.03
CA LEU A 55 8.52 -2.53 2.60
C LEU A 55 7.41 -2.82 3.62
N MET A 56 6.59 -3.86 3.42
CA MET A 56 5.59 -4.28 4.42
C MET A 56 6.24 -4.66 5.76
N ARG A 57 7.36 -5.36 5.70
CA ARG A 57 8.14 -5.72 6.90
C ARG A 57 8.78 -4.50 7.56
N GLU A 58 9.40 -3.61 6.78
CA GLU A 58 9.95 -2.34 7.26
C GLU A 58 8.86 -1.48 7.91
N ALA A 59 7.67 -1.44 7.33
CA ALA A 59 6.51 -0.72 7.83
C ALA A 59 5.87 -1.37 9.08
N GLN A 60 6.39 -2.51 9.56
CA GLN A 60 5.84 -3.29 10.68
C GLN A 60 4.38 -3.75 10.43
N CYS A 61 4.09 -4.09 9.18
CA CYS A 61 2.77 -4.56 8.71
C CYS A 61 2.85 -5.92 8.00
N GLY A 62 4.01 -6.60 8.05
CA GLY A 62 4.27 -7.82 7.27
C GLY A 62 3.90 -9.12 7.96
N ASP A 63 3.60 -9.13 9.26
CA ASP A 63 3.47 -10.36 10.06
C ASP A 63 2.41 -11.33 9.50
N ARG A 64 1.23 -10.81 9.12
CA ARG A 64 0.18 -11.65 8.53
C ARG A 64 0.51 -12.07 7.11
N MET A 65 1.11 -11.18 6.32
CA MET A 65 1.61 -11.50 4.98
C MET A 65 2.65 -12.63 5.04
N ASP A 66 3.58 -12.60 6.00
CA ASP A 66 4.62 -13.64 6.15
C ASP A 66 4.05 -14.99 6.62
N LYS A 67 2.92 -14.97 7.32
CA LYS A 67 2.23 -16.17 7.81
C LYS A 67 1.28 -16.80 6.79
N GLU A 68 0.57 -15.99 6.03
CA GLU A 68 -0.56 -16.40 5.18
C GLU A 68 -0.26 -16.25 3.68
N GLY A 69 0.74 -15.47 3.31
CA GLY A 69 1.14 -15.27 1.92
C GLY A 69 1.88 -16.47 1.35
N GLU A 70 1.65 -16.76 0.07
CA GLU A 70 2.31 -17.85 -0.64
C GLU A 70 3.43 -17.31 -1.52
N ILE A 71 4.61 -17.92 -1.41
CA ILE A 71 5.79 -17.55 -2.21
C ILE A 71 5.75 -18.29 -3.53
N HIS A 72 5.84 -17.55 -4.63
CA HIS A 72 5.88 -18.09 -5.98
C HIS A 72 7.18 -17.70 -6.70
N ASP A 73 7.89 -18.71 -7.20
CA ASP A 73 9.15 -18.54 -7.94
C ASP A 73 8.95 -18.43 -9.45
N GLY A 74 7.70 -18.50 -9.91
CA GLY A 74 7.38 -18.45 -11.32
C GLY A 74 5.87 -18.58 -11.59
N PHE A 75 5.53 -18.53 -12.88
CA PHE A 75 4.18 -18.74 -13.37
C PHE A 75 4.21 -19.46 -14.72
N ILE A 76 3.08 -19.96 -15.14
CA ILE A 76 2.90 -20.67 -16.40
C ILE A 76 2.10 -19.79 -17.36
N ILE A 77 2.61 -19.62 -18.58
CA ILE A 77 1.87 -19.03 -19.69
C ILE A 77 1.30 -20.16 -20.53
N ALA A 78 0.00 -20.21 -20.69
CA ALA A 78 -0.68 -21.16 -21.58
C ALA A 78 -1.05 -20.41 -22.88
N HIS A 79 -0.57 -20.91 -24.04
CA HIS A 79 -0.89 -20.37 -25.35
C HIS A 79 -0.85 -21.47 -26.41
N ASP A 80 -1.72 -21.42 -27.38
CA ASP A 80 -1.79 -22.33 -28.54
C ASP A 80 -1.67 -23.84 -28.18
N GLY A 81 -2.24 -24.23 -27.04
CA GLY A 81 -2.16 -25.60 -26.52
C GLY A 81 -0.82 -25.98 -25.90
N GLN A 82 0.10 -25.03 -25.73
CA GLN A 82 1.39 -25.18 -25.06
C GLN A 82 1.37 -24.52 -23.68
N MET A 83 2.29 -24.94 -22.82
CA MET A 83 2.47 -24.39 -21.48
C MET A 83 3.95 -24.09 -21.26
N ASP A 84 4.29 -22.80 -21.16
CA ASP A 84 5.65 -22.35 -20.90
C ASP A 84 5.79 -21.81 -19.50
N ARG A 85 6.73 -22.33 -18.72
CA ARG A 85 7.02 -21.82 -17.39
C ARG A 85 8.01 -20.67 -17.46
N VAL A 86 7.62 -19.52 -16.89
CA VAL A 86 8.52 -18.41 -16.62
C VAL A 86 9.06 -18.56 -15.21
N ASP A 87 10.37 -18.77 -15.09
CA ASP A 87 11.07 -18.90 -13.82
C ASP A 87 11.48 -17.49 -13.33
N LEU A 88 10.68 -16.90 -12.43
CA LEU A 88 10.96 -15.57 -11.88
C LEU A 88 12.28 -15.56 -11.12
N HIS A 89 12.53 -16.56 -10.30
CA HIS A 89 13.73 -16.63 -9.49
C HIS A 89 15.00 -16.58 -10.36
N LYS A 90 15.02 -17.34 -11.44
CA LYS A 90 16.14 -17.37 -12.39
C LYS A 90 16.34 -16.03 -13.10
N TYR A 91 15.25 -15.39 -13.56
CA TYR A 91 15.34 -14.18 -14.40
C TYR A 91 15.40 -12.87 -13.60
N SER A 92 15.07 -12.89 -12.31
CA SER A 92 15.11 -11.71 -11.43
C SER A 92 16.36 -11.63 -10.54
N GLY A 93 17.32 -12.56 -10.71
CA GLY A 93 18.50 -12.61 -9.84
C GLY A 93 18.21 -13.16 -8.45
N GLY A 94 17.24 -14.09 -8.32
CA GLY A 94 16.92 -14.76 -7.06
C GLY A 94 15.70 -14.21 -6.32
N SER A 95 14.93 -13.31 -6.95
CA SER A 95 13.70 -12.80 -6.34
C SER A 95 12.49 -13.66 -6.66
N SER A 96 11.54 -13.71 -5.76
CA SER A 96 10.23 -14.33 -5.90
C SER A 96 9.12 -13.28 -5.67
N VAL A 97 7.89 -13.66 -5.92
CA VAL A 97 6.72 -12.83 -5.56
C VAL A 97 5.97 -13.47 -4.40
N VAL A 98 5.22 -12.66 -3.67
CA VAL A 98 4.32 -13.12 -2.61
C VAL A 98 2.89 -12.93 -3.07
N VAL A 99 2.12 -14.02 -3.13
CA VAL A 99 0.68 -13.96 -3.37
C VAL A 99 0.00 -13.69 -2.04
N TYR A 100 -0.50 -12.47 -1.89
CA TYR A 100 -1.20 -12.01 -0.69
C TYR A 100 -2.26 -10.98 -1.11
N GLY A 101 -3.53 -11.26 -0.80
CA GLY A 101 -4.67 -10.47 -1.29
C GLY A 101 -4.54 -8.98 -0.98
N GLN A 102 -4.77 -8.12 -1.97
CA GLN A 102 -4.66 -6.67 -1.78
C GLN A 102 -5.62 -6.14 -0.72
N THR A 103 -6.79 -6.75 -0.53
CA THR A 103 -7.72 -6.43 0.55
C THR A 103 -7.08 -6.64 1.92
N GLU A 104 -6.41 -7.78 2.10
CA GLU A 104 -5.74 -8.13 3.35
C GLU A 104 -4.57 -7.20 3.64
N LEU A 105 -3.74 -6.96 2.63
CA LEU A 105 -2.66 -5.99 2.68
C LEU A 105 -3.15 -4.57 3.08
N THR A 106 -4.24 -4.12 2.45
CA THR A 106 -4.82 -2.81 2.75
C THR A 106 -5.37 -2.75 4.16
N ARG A 107 -5.97 -3.85 4.63
CA ARG A 107 -6.45 -4.00 6.01
C ARG A 107 -5.30 -3.90 7.02
N ASP A 108 -4.19 -4.60 6.77
CA ASP A 108 -3.00 -4.55 7.63
C ASP A 108 -2.44 -3.14 7.78
N LEU A 109 -2.40 -2.40 6.66
CA LEU A 109 -1.97 -1.00 6.67
C LEU A 109 -2.94 -0.09 7.45
N TYR A 110 -4.25 -0.27 7.29
CA TYR A 110 -5.23 0.48 8.09
C TYR A 110 -5.11 0.16 9.58
N GLU A 111 -5.00 -1.11 9.93
CA GLU A 111 -4.84 -1.54 11.33
C GLU A 111 -3.55 -0.98 11.96
N ALA A 112 -2.47 -0.93 11.19
CA ALA A 112 -1.25 -0.29 11.66
C ALA A 112 -1.44 1.22 11.91
N ARG A 113 -2.13 1.92 11.01
CA ARG A 113 -2.47 3.34 11.20
C ARG A 113 -3.36 3.55 12.42
N ASP A 114 -4.35 2.69 12.65
CA ASP A 114 -5.23 2.74 13.82
C ASP A 114 -4.44 2.54 15.13
N ARG A 115 -3.55 1.52 15.17
CA ARG A 115 -2.67 1.25 16.33
C ARG A 115 -1.78 2.44 16.67
N MET A 116 -1.28 3.14 15.65
CA MET A 116 -0.40 4.31 15.80
C MET A 116 -1.17 5.63 15.92
N LYS A 117 -2.52 5.59 16.00
CA LYS A 117 -3.40 6.76 16.02
C LYS A 117 -3.18 7.72 14.85
N GLY A 118 -2.80 7.16 13.69
CA GLY A 118 -2.59 7.91 12.46
C GLY A 118 -3.90 8.42 11.88
N ILE A 119 -3.89 9.64 11.35
CA ILE A 119 -5.10 10.28 10.83
C ILE A 119 -5.33 9.85 9.38
N VAL A 120 -6.48 9.22 9.12
CA VAL A 120 -7.01 8.95 7.79
C VAL A 120 -8.42 9.54 7.73
N ILE A 121 -8.63 10.50 6.83
CA ILE A 121 -9.92 11.16 6.62
C ILE A 121 -10.55 10.53 5.39
N HIS A 122 -11.67 9.85 5.61
CA HIS A 122 -12.49 9.26 4.56
C HIS A 122 -13.55 10.23 4.08
N ASN A 123 -14.10 9.96 2.89
CA ASN A 123 -15.09 10.81 2.23
C ASN A 123 -14.60 12.26 2.04
N ALA A 124 -13.30 12.42 1.81
CA ALA A 124 -12.69 13.71 1.46
C ALA A 124 -12.98 14.01 -0.02
N GLU A 125 -13.94 14.89 -0.29
CA GLU A 125 -14.35 15.27 -1.63
C GLU A 125 -13.61 16.54 -2.09
N ASP A 126 -13.50 16.74 -3.40
CA ASP A 126 -12.93 17.95 -4.04
C ASP A 126 -11.57 18.38 -3.49
N VAL A 127 -10.71 17.42 -3.17
CA VAL A 127 -9.40 17.67 -2.61
C VAL A 127 -8.54 18.50 -3.57
N GLN A 128 -8.16 19.70 -3.15
CA GLN A 128 -7.37 20.63 -3.94
C GLN A 128 -6.13 21.10 -3.16
N PRO A 129 -4.91 20.92 -3.72
CA PRO A 129 -3.69 21.53 -3.18
C PRO A 129 -3.56 22.99 -3.62
N HIS A 130 -3.15 23.86 -2.71
CA HIS A 130 -2.97 25.30 -2.93
C HIS A 130 -1.59 25.76 -2.48
N ASP A 131 -1.09 26.80 -3.13
CA ASP A 131 0.13 27.54 -2.74
C ASP A 131 1.37 26.67 -2.53
N LEU A 132 1.53 25.59 -3.31
CA LEU A 132 2.59 24.57 -3.15
C LEU A 132 4.03 25.15 -3.18
N LYS A 133 4.22 26.34 -3.72
CA LYS A 133 5.52 27.03 -3.78
C LYS A 133 5.72 28.08 -2.69
N SER A 134 4.72 28.26 -1.82
CA SER A 134 4.79 29.24 -0.73
C SER A 134 5.36 28.63 0.55
N ALA A 135 5.59 29.47 1.55
CA ALA A 135 5.97 29.02 2.89
C ALA A 135 4.80 28.35 3.66
N ASN A 136 3.57 28.49 3.17
CA ASN A 136 2.35 27.99 3.83
C ASN A 136 1.43 27.28 2.82
N PRO A 137 1.85 26.14 2.24
CA PRO A 137 0.98 25.35 1.37
C PRO A 137 -0.19 24.77 2.19
N TYR A 138 -1.34 24.63 1.55
CA TYR A 138 -2.52 24.04 2.20
C TYR A 138 -3.34 23.19 1.22
N VAL A 139 -4.20 22.34 1.78
CA VAL A 139 -5.13 21.49 1.03
C VAL A 139 -6.54 21.76 1.55
N THR A 140 -7.49 21.94 0.64
CA THR A 140 -8.93 21.95 0.92
C THR A 140 -9.56 20.60 0.55
N TYR A 141 -10.61 20.20 1.28
CA TYR A 141 -11.40 18.96 1.06
C TYR A 141 -12.77 19.09 1.71
#